data_62b08dcdd790ec4c2706694dc27267bf
#
_entry.id   62b08dcdd790ec4c2706694dc27267bf
#
_cell.length_a   1.000
_cell.length_b   1.000
_cell.length_c   1.000
_cell.angle_alpha   90.00
_cell.angle_beta   90.00
_cell.angle_gamma   90.00
#
_symmetry.space_group_name_H-M   'P 1'
#
loop_
_entity.id
_entity.type
_entity.pdbx_description
1 polymer ?
#
loop_
_entity_poly.entity_id
_entity_poly.type
_entity_poly.pdbx_seq_one_letter_code
_entity_poly.pdbx_strand_id
1 'polypeptide(L)'
;MKLKLLAKPIAVIGITLIGTILFILLSQPNQPSSKTDPMARSFVLWLHGLGDSGPANEPIKTLFSSPEFRNTVWSFPSAPSNPVTCNYGSVMPSWFDIHEIPVTADSPKDESSVLKAVQNVHAMIDKEIAAGTDPNNVFVCGFSQGGALTLASILLYPKTLGGGAVFSGWLPFNTSIIEQISSNAKRTPILWSHGMADRTVLFEAGQAGPPFLERAGLSCEFKAYPGLGHSISHEELQHLESWIKTRLQSSS
;
A
#
# COMPACT_ATOMS: atom_id res chain seq x y z
N MET A 1 -95.82 25.50 1.45
CA MET A 1 -94.91 24.86 0.49
C MET A 1 -93.52 25.35 0.80
N LYS A 2 -92.62 24.45 1.32
CA LYS A 2 -91.31 24.82 1.86
C LYS A 2 -90.25 24.71 0.74
N LEU A 3 -89.55 25.84 0.49
CA LEU A 3 -88.38 25.87 -0.43
C LEU A 3 -87.12 25.51 0.38
N LYS A 4 -86.45 24.44 -0.03
CA LYS A 4 -85.15 24.09 0.54
C LYS A 4 -84.06 24.73 -0.29
N LEU A 5 -83.24 25.59 0.35
CA LEU A 5 -82.00 26.07 -0.22
C LEU A 5 -80.92 24.96 -0.21
N LEU A 6 -80.38 24.69 -1.33
CA LEU A 6 -79.17 23.85 -1.49
C LEU A 6 -77.94 24.73 -1.26
N ALA A 7 -77.19 24.46 -0.22
CA ALA A 7 -75.91 25.07 0.03
C ALA A 7 -74.80 24.29 -0.84
N LYS A 8 -74.02 25.05 -1.58
CA LYS A 8 -72.97 24.53 -2.46
C LYS A 8 -71.71 24.21 -1.65
N PRO A 9 -71.01 23.08 -1.91
CA PRO A 9 -69.71 22.80 -1.30
C PRO A 9 -68.59 23.34 -2.22
N ILE A 10 -68.13 24.56 -1.99
CA ILE A 10 -66.99 25.14 -2.76
C ILE A 10 -65.70 25.27 -1.90
N ALA A 11 -65.78 24.99 -0.60
CA ALA A 11 -64.64 25.21 0.31
C ALA A 11 -63.67 24.06 0.50
N VAL A 12 -63.93 22.85 -0.06
CA VAL A 12 -63.10 21.65 0.24
C VAL A 12 -61.98 21.41 -0.81
N ILE A 13 -62.09 21.95 -2.02
CA ILE A 13 -61.12 21.69 -3.11
C ILE A 13 -59.87 22.53 -2.95
N GLY A 14 -59.96 23.75 -2.36
CA GLY A 14 -58.79 24.64 -2.18
C GLY A 14 -57.77 24.18 -1.14
N ILE A 15 -58.23 23.51 -0.07
CA ILE A 15 -57.37 23.11 1.04
C ILE A 15 -56.53 21.83 0.67
N THR A 16 -57.10 20.95 -0.12
CA THR A 16 -56.41 19.75 -0.56
C THR A 16 -55.30 20.03 -1.59
N LEU A 17 -55.48 21.05 -2.45
CA LEU A 17 -54.43 21.40 -3.43
C LEU A 17 -53.24 22.10 -2.78
N ILE A 18 -53.48 22.97 -1.78
CA ILE A 18 -52.39 23.63 -1.03
C ILE A 18 -51.66 22.64 -0.16
N GLY A 19 -52.32 21.69 0.45
CA GLY A 19 -51.71 20.62 1.25
C GLY A 19 -50.83 19.70 0.41
N THR A 20 -51.29 19.35 -0.81
CA THR A 20 -50.51 18.47 -1.70
C THR A 20 -49.28 19.18 -2.30
N ILE A 21 -49.41 20.47 -2.65
CA ILE A 21 -48.27 21.27 -3.12
C ILE A 21 -47.24 21.48 -2.00
N LEU A 22 -47.70 21.75 -0.78
CA LEU A 22 -46.81 21.93 0.38
C LEU A 22 -46.13 20.61 0.76
N PHE A 23 -46.80 19.45 0.64
CA PHE A 23 -46.19 18.13 0.86
C PHE A 23 -45.17 17.76 -0.21
N ILE A 24 -45.44 18.11 -1.49
CA ILE A 24 -44.47 17.90 -2.57
C ILE A 24 -43.26 18.82 -2.42
N LEU A 25 -43.39 20.03 -1.91
CA LEU A 25 -42.29 20.96 -1.66
C LEU A 25 -41.44 20.54 -0.45
N LEU A 26 -42.00 19.83 0.53
CA LEU A 26 -41.32 19.33 1.71
C LEU A 26 -40.74 17.92 1.51
N SER A 27 -41.15 17.21 0.46
CA SER A 27 -40.71 15.86 0.11
C SER A 27 -39.67 15.84 -1.02
N GLN A 28 -39.05 16.96 -1.35
CA GLN A 28 -37.86 16.94 -2.21
C GLN A 28 -36.80 16.13 -1.46
N PRO A 29 -36.35 14.98 -2.01
CA PRO A 29 -35.20 14.31 -1.44
C PRO A 29 -34.06 15.32 -1.46
N ASN A 30 -33.48 15.57 -0.27
CA ASN A 30 -32.22 16.30 -0.16
C ASN A 30 -31.31 15.70 -1.20
N GLN A 31 -31.06 16.40 -2.30
CA GLN A 31 -29.95 16.07 -3.17
C GLN A 31 -28.73 16.06 -2.25
N PRO A 32 -27.96 14.95 -2.19
CA PRO A 32 -26.73 15.00 -1.46
C PRO A 32 -25.95 16.16 -2.09
N SER A 33 -25.72 17.21 -1.28
CA SER A 33 -24.72 18.21 -1.64
C SER A 33 -23.51 17.41 -2.05
N SER A 34 -22.93 17.69 -3.21
CA SER A 34 -21.63 17.16 -3.62
C SER A 34 -20.61 17.68 -2.59
N LYS A 35 -20.61 17.08 -1.40
CA LYS A 35 -19.43 17.06 -0.56
C LYS A 35 -18.41 16.36 -1.46
N THR A 36 -17.43 17.09 -1.95
CA THR A 36 -16.18 16.52 -2.37
C THR A 36 -15.80 15.57 -1.25
N ASP A 37 -15.97 14.28 -1.44
CA ASP A 37 -15.58 13.27 -0.47
C ASP A 37 -14.15 13.62 -0.05
N PRO A 38 -13.87 13.83 1.25
CA PRO A 38 -12.51 14.05 1.68
C PRO A 38 -11.73 12.85 1.17
N MET A 39 -10.73 13.10 0.31
CA MET A 39 -9.91 12.03 -0.27
C MET A 39 -9.57 11.02 0.82
N ALA A 40 -9.85 9.76 0.55
CA ALA A 40 -9.66 8.68 1.51
C ALA A 40 -8.24 8.72 2.08
N ARG A 41 -8.13 8.53 3.40
CA ARG A 41 -6.83 8.43 4.08
C ARG A 41 -6.04 7.26 3.49
N SER A 42 -4.78 7.49 3.16
CA SER A 42 -3.85 6.46 2.73
C SER A 42 -2.59 6.44 3.61
N PHE A 43 -1.87 5.35 3.57
CA PHE A 43 -0.65 5.15 4.35
C PHE A 43 0.46 4.54 3.49
N VAL A 44 1.65 5.13 3.55
CA VAL A 44 2.86 4.60 2.93
C VAL A 44 3.89 4.33 4.01
N LEU A 45 4.26 3.06 4.18
CA LEU A 45 5.35 2.62 5.04
C LEU A 45 6.58 2.39 4.17
N TRP A 46 7.67 3.11 4.45
CA TRP A 46 8.94 2.99 3.72
C TRP A 46 10.01 2.34 4.58
N LEU A 47 10.57 1.22 4.10
CA LEU A 47 11.61 0.44 4.77
C LEU A 47 12.96 0.67 4.07
N HIS A 48 13.90 1.25 4.81
CA HIS A 48 15.25 1.58 4.29
C HIS A 48 16.15 0.35 4.09
N GLY A 49 17.24 0.50 3.36
CA GLY A 49 18.27 -0.53 3.17
C GLY A 49 19.16 -0.75 4.40
N LEU A 50 19.99 -1.81 4.36
CA LEU A 50 20.96 -2.11 5.42
C LEU A 50 21.86 -0.91 5.73
N GLY A 51 22.06 -0.61 7.01
CA GLY A 51 22.94 0.45 7.49
C GLY A 51 22.40 1.88 7.35
N ASP A 52 21.23 2.06 6.75
CA ASP A 52 20.58 3.36 6.55
C ASP A 52 19.61 3.69 7.71
N SER A 53 18.78 4.72 7.55
CA SER A 53 17.83 5.16 8.57
C SER A 53 16.54 5.72 7.98
N GLY A 54 15.47 5.70 8.77
CA GLY A 54 14.19 6.32 8.37
C GLY A 54 14.33 7.79 8.00
N PRO A 55 14.93 8.65 8.85
CA PRO A 55 15.10 10.07 8.55
C PRO A 55 15.85 10.37 7.26
N ALA A 56 16.83 9.54 6.87
CA ALA A 56 17.57 9.72 5.62
C ALA A 56 16.69 9.48 4.37
N ASN A 57 15.64 8.64 4.51
CA ASN A 57 14.70 8.34 3.44
C ASN A 57 13.47 9.27 3.41
N GLU A 58 13.22 10.04 4.47
CA GLU A 58 12.05 10.92 4.58
C GLU A 58 11.86 11.90 3.42
N PRO A 59 12.92 12.46 2.80
CA PRO A 59 12.80 13.34 1.63
C PRO A 59 12.07 12.71 0.44
N ILE A 60 12.00 11.38 0.34
CA ILE A 60 11.28 10.65 -0.73
C ILE A 60 9.83 11.13 -0.83
N LYS A 61 9.15 11.39 0.29
CA LYS A 61 7.76 11.87 0.31
C LYS A 61 7.54 13.16 -0.46
N THR A 62 8.57 14.00 -0.60
CA THR A 62 8.46 15.29 -1.29
C THR A 62 8.33 15.15 -2.81
N LEU A 63 8.65 13.98 -3.35
CA LEU A 63 8.53 13.67 -4.77
C LEU A 63 7.09 13.26 -5.17
N PHE A 64 6.24 12.98 -4.19
CA PHE A 64 4.84 12.58 -4.38
C PHE A 64 3.94 13.82 -4.27
N SER A 65 3.86 14.57 -5.36
CA SER A 65 3.20 15.88 -5.39
C SER A 65 1.75 15.87 -5.87
N SER A 66 1.28 14.74 -6.41
CA SER A 66 -0.08 14.59 -6.91
C SER A 66 -1.14 14.80 -5.81
N PRO A 67 -2.30 15.39 -6.13
CA PRO A 67 -3.35 15.67 -5.14
C PRO A 67 -3.78 14.46 -4.32
N GLU A 68 -3.71 13.27 -4.89
CA GLU A 68 -4.08 12.00 -4.27
C GLU A 68 -3.28 11.68 -3.01
N PHE A 69 -2.08 12.27 -2.86
CA PHE A 69 -1.22 12.08 -1.69
C PHE A 69 -1.44 13.09 -0.56
N ARG A 70 -2.39 14.04 -0.70
CA ARG A 70 -2.62 15.09 0.31
C ARG A 70 -3.01 14.55 1.68
N ASN A 71 -3.74 13.42 1.71
CA ASN A 71 -4.18 12.75 2.94
C ASN A 71 -3.34 11.50 3.25
N THR A 72 -2.16 11.39 2.65
CA THR A 72 -1.27 10.25 2.87
C THR A 72 -0.45 10.47 4.14
N VAL A 73 -0.54 9.51 5.04
CA VAL A 73 0.37 9.39 6.19
C VAL A 73 1.61 8.62 5.75
N TRP A 74 2.76 9.21 5.96
CA TRP A 74 4.06 8.60 5.65
C TRP A 74 4.74 8.13 6.92
N SER A 75 5.31 6.94 6.91
CA SER A 75 6.11 6.39 8.00
C SER A 75 7.46 5.91 7.47
N PHE A 76 8.52 6.40 8.08
CA PHE A 76 9.90 6.04 7.77
C PHE A 76 10.58 5.52 9.06
N PRO A 77 10.27 4.30 9.50
CA PRO A 77 10.89 3.74 10.70
C PRO A 77 12.36 3.43 10.43
N SER A 78 13.18 3.49 11.49
CA SER A 78 14.55 2.97 11.47
C SER A 78 14.58 1.55 11.99
N ALA A 79 15.38 0.70 11.34
CA ALA A 79 15.66 -0.65 11.81
C ALA A 79 16.40 -0.62 13.16
N PRO A 80 16.24 -1.63 14.00
CA PRO A 80 17.07 -1.79 15.19
C PRO A 80 18.54 -2.02 14.81
N SER A 81 19.47 -1.68 15.70
CA SER A 81 20.88 -2.00 15.51
C SER A 81 21.14 -3.46 15.88
N ASN A 82 21.59 -4.25 14.91
CA ASN A 82 21.89 -5.67 15.05
C ASN A 82 23.29 -5.98 14.48
N PRO A 83 23.97 -7.03 14.98
CA PRO A 83 25.16 -7.56 14.31
C PRO A 83 24.77 -8.11 12.94
N VAL A 84 25.59 -7.87 11.91
CA VAL A 84 25.33 -8.28 10.52
C VAL A 84 26.46 -9.18 10.04
N THR A 85 26.11 -10.41 9.64
CA THR A 85 27.07 -11.45 9.26
C THR A 85 27.92 -11.06 8.06
N CYS A 86 27.32 -10.51 6.97
CA CYS A 86 28.05 -10.09 5.77
C CYS A 86 29.02 -8.92 6.05
N ASN A 87 28.91 -8.26 7.20
CA ASN A 87 29.83 -7.20 7.65
C ASN A 87 30.62 -7.61 8.90
N TYR A 88 31.03 -8.87 8.97
CA TYR A 88 31.89 -9.44 10.03
C TYR A 88 31.32 -9.26 11.44
N GLY A 89 29.98 -9.27 11.59
CA GLY A 89 29.29 -9.07 12.87
C GLY A 89 29.27 -7.62 13.37
N SER A 90 29.65 -6.66 12.56
CA SER A 90 29.56 -5.24 12.91
C SER A 90 28.10 -4.85 13.14
N VAL A 91 27.87 -4.06 14.21
CA VAL A 91 26.52 -3.63 14.63
C VAL A 91 26.12 -2.41 13.79
N MET A 92 24.97 -2.49 13.12
CA MET A 92 24.39 -1.41 12.34
C MET A 92 22.88 -1.55 12.24
N PRO A 93 22.13 -0.49 11.80
CA PRO A 93 20.71 -0.61 11.53
C PRO A 93 20.44 -1.74 10.53
N SER A 94 19.69 -2.75 10.95
CA SER A 94 19.40 -3.93 10.14
C SER A 94 18.06 -4.55 10.54
N TRP A 95 17.21 -4.81 9.55
CA TRP A 95 15.90 -5.43 9.77
C TRP A 95 16.03 -6.92 10.13
N PHE A 96 16.95 -7.62 9.45
CA PHE A 96 17.26 -9.04 9.63
C PHE A 96 18.70 -9.32 9.19
N ASP A 97 19.26 -10.49 9.47
CA ASP A 97 20.64 -10.79 9.10
C ASP A 97 20.81 -11.06 7.61
N ILE A 98 21.90 -10.56 7.04
CA ILE A 98 22.37 -10.84 5.69
C ILE A 98 23.72 -11.52 5.79
N HIS A 99 23.85 -12.70 5.18
CA HIS A 99 25.04 -13.54 5.33
C HIS A 99 26.16 -13.17 4.37
N GLU A 100 25.82 -12.65 3.18
CA GLU A 100 26.82 -12.34 2.13
C GLU A 100 26.36 -11.17 1.24
N ILE A 101 27.32 -10.46 0.68
CA ILE A 101 27.17 -9.50 -0.40
C ILE A 101 28.25 -9.82 -1.46
N PRO A 102 27.89 -9.89 -2.76
CA PRO A 102 26.59 -9.64 -3.36
C PRO A 102 25.53 -10.69 -3.00
N VAL A 103 24.27 -10.23 -2.87
CA VAL A 103 23.12 -11.12 -2.71
C VAL A 103 22.76 -11.70 -4.08
N THR A 104 22.63 -13.03 -4.14
CA THR A 104 22.25 -13.81 -5.33
C THR A 104 20.89 -14.48 -5.09
N ALA A 105 20.33 -15.13 -6.12
CA ALA A 105 19.12 -15.95 -5.96
C ALA A 105 19.31 -17.12 -4.97
N ASP A 106 20.55 -17.64 -4.87
CA ASP A 106 20.92 -18.78 -4.05
C ASP A 106 21.53 -18.40 -2.69
N SER A 107 21.67 -17.12 -2.40
CA SER A 107 22.20 -16.65 -1.10
C SER A 107 21.45 -17.25 0.07
N PRO A 108 22.17 -17.57 1.19
CA PRO A 108 21.55 -18.09 2.41
C PRO A 108 20.43 -17.20 2.92
N LYS A 109 19.34 -17.80 3.39
CA LYS A 109 18.15 -17.09 3.89
C LYS A 109 17.94 -17.40 5.38
N ASP A 110 18.05 -16.38 6.21
CA ASP A 110 17.69 -16.48 7.62
C ASP A 110 16.19 -16.17 7.79
N GLU A 111 15.35 -17.17 7.47
CA GLU A 111 13.91 -17.03 7.55
C GLU A 111 13.43 -16.65 8.96
N SER A 112 14.12 -17.09 10.01
CA SER A 112 13.72 -16.81 11.39
C SER A 112 13.82 -15.33 11.73
N SER A 113 14.94 -14.69 11.34
CA SER A 113 15.10 -13.24 11.56
C SER A 113 14.18 -12.41 10.66
N VAL A 114 13.93 -12.87 9.42
CA VAL A 114 12.96 -12.23 8.51
C VAL A 114 11.56 -12.28 9.10
N LEU A 115 11.10 -13.43 9.60
CA LEU A 115 9.77 -13.58 10.21
C LEU A 115 9.59 -12.68 11.44
N LYS A 116 10.63 -12.53 12.26
CA LYS A 116 10.61 -11.59 13.39
C LYS A 116 10.48 -10.13 12.91
N ALA A 117 11.20 -9.75 11.87
CA ALA A 117 11.08 -8.42 11.28
C ALA A 117 9.69 -8.18 10.68
N VAL A 118 9.10 -9.19 10.02
CA VAL A 118 7.73 -9.16 9.48
C VAL A 118 6.71 -8.86 10.57
N GLN A 119 6.82 -9.47 11.76
CA GLN A 119 5.92 -9.18 12.88
C GLN A 119 5.94 -7.71 13.30
N ASN A 120 7.12 -7.07 13.29
CA ASN A 120 7.23 -5.65 13.60
C ASN A 120 6.56 -4.78 12.53
N VAL A 121 6.73 -5.12 11.25
CA VAL A 121 6.06 -4.42 10.12
C VAL A 121 4.55 -4.60 10.22
N HIS A 122 4.06 -5.81 10.49
CA HIS A 122 2.63 -6.09 10.68
C HIS A 122 2.03 -5.26 11.82
N ALA A 123 2.75 -5.12 12.95
CA ALA A 123 2.29 -4.28 14.05
C ALA A 123 2.17 -2.79 13.65
N MET A 124 3.05 -2.28 12.78
CA MET A 124 2.95 -0.91 12.24
C MET A 124 1.73 -0.77 11.32
N ILE A 125 1.48 -1.75 10.45
CA ILE A 125 0.30 -1.79 9.58
C ILE A 125 -0.99 -1.86 10.40
N ASP A 126 -1.05 -2.76 11.40
CA ASP A 126 -2.23 -2.93 12.25
C ASP A 126 -2.55 -1.67 13.04
N LYS A 127 -1.52 -0.96 13.55
CA LYS A 127 -1.68 0.33 14.23
C LYS A 127 -2.34 1.36 13.30
N GLU A 128 -1.91 1.43 12.06
CA GLU A 128 -2.44 2.39 11.09
C GLU A 128 -3.87 2.04 10.67
N ILE A 129 -4.18 0.76 10.46
CA ILE A 129 -5.54 0.29 10.18
C ILE A 129 -6.47 0.59 11.37
N ALA A 130 -6.00 0.37 12.59
CA ALA A 130 -6.76 0.72 13.81
C ALA A 130 -7.00 2.24 13.94
N ALA A 131 -6.12 3.07 13.36
CA ALA A 131 -6.31 4.52 13.28
C ALA A 131 -7.28 4.97 12.18
N GLY A 132 -7.87 4.03 11.42
CA GLY A 132 -8.94 4.28 10.45
C GLY A 132 -8.52 4.27 8.97
N THR A 133 -7.28 3.87 8.65
CA THR A 133 -6.87 3.69 7.24
C THR A 133 -7.40 2.35 6.71
N ASP A 134 -8.09 2.36 5.56
CA ASP A 134 -8.52 1.14 4.89
C ASP A 134 -7.30 0.32 4.48
N PRO A 135 -7.26 -1.01 4.70
CA PRO A 135 -6.16 -1.87 4.23
C PRO A 135 -5.83 -1.70 2.74
N ASN A 136 -6.84 -1.48 1.89
CA ASN A 136 -6.65 -1.25 0.45
C ASN A 136 -5.95 0.09 0.13
N ASN A 137 -5.80 0.98 1.12
CA ASN A 137 -5.07 2.23 1.00
C ASN A 137 -3.74 2.21 1.77
N VAL A 138 -3.29 1.02 2.21
CA VAL A 138 -1.98 0.81 2.85
C VAL A 138 -0.99 0.28 1.83
N PHE A 139 0.13 0.98 1.68
CA PHE A 139 1.23 0.61 0.79
C PHE A 139 2.50 0.39 1.61
N VAL A 140 3.19 -0.73 1.37
CA VAL A 140 4.50 -1.01 1.96
C VAL A 140 5.54 -0.92 0.86
N CYS A 141 6.54 -0.08 1.03
CA CYS A 141 7.60 0.15 0.06
C CYS A 141 8.96 -0.03 0.72
N GLY A 142 9.96 -0.45 -0.02
CA GLY A 142 11.29 -0.56 0.56
C GLY A 142 12.40 -0.80 -0.45
N PHE A 143 13.62 -0.46 -0.02
CA PHE A 143 14.82 -0.58 -0.82
C PHE A 143 15.76 -1.63 -0.26
N SER A 144 16.39 -2.43 -1.12
CA SER A 144 17.41 -3.41 -0.75
C SER A 144 16.90 -4.38 0.33
N GLN A 145 17.49 -4.46 1.51
CA GLN A 145 16.99 -5.23 2.67
C GLN A 145 15.55 -4.85 3.02
N GLY A 146 15.21 -3.55 2.99
CA GLY A 146 13.83 -3.07 3.18
C GLY A 146 12.89 -3.55 2.07
N GLY A 147 13.37 -3.68 0.83
CA GLY A 147 12.61 -4.25 -0.28
C GLY A 147 12.30 -5.73 -0.08
N ALA A 148 13.28 -6.52 0.37
CA ALA A 148 13.07 -7.92 0.73
C ALA A 148 12.08 -8.07 1.90
N LEU A 149 12.18 -7.21 2.93
CA LEU A 149 11.23 -7.19 4.05
C LEU A 149 9.83 -6.73 3.62
N THR A 150 9.74 -5.76 2.70
CA THR A 150 8.46 -5.36 2.09
C THR A 150 7.75 -6.56 1.48
N LEU A 151 8.46 -7.30 0.61
CA LEU A 151 7.93 -8.50 -0.02
C LEU A 151 7.45 -9.51 1.02
N ALA A 152 8.31 -9.85 1.98
CA ALA A 152 7.98 -10.77 3.07
C ALA A 152 6.72 -10.34 3.83
N SER A 153 6.63 -9.05 4.16
CA SER A 153 5.55 -8.52 4.95
C SER A 153 4.20 -8.58 4.23
N ILE A 154 4.14 -8.20 2.94
CA ILE A 154 2.87 -8.23 2.19
C ILE A 154 2.41 -9.66 1.88
N LEU A 155 3.34 -10.59 1.63
CA LEU A 155 3.01 -11.99 1.37
C LEU A 155 2.39 -12.68 2.59
N LEU A 156 2.80 -12.30 3.79
CA LEU A 156 2.36 -12.92 5.04
C LEU A 156 1.26 -12.11 5.77
N TYR A 157 0.88 -10.94 5.27
CA TYR A 157 -0.18 -10.16 5.89
C TYR A 157 -1.56 -10.79 5.63
N PRO A 158 -2.43 -10.92 6.65
CA PRO A 158 -3.68 -11.69 6.51
C PRO A 158 -4.78 -10.98 5.69
N LYS A 159 -4.62 -9.69 5.38
CA LYS A 159 -5.58 -8.90 4.59
C LYS A 159 -4.96 -8.51 3.25
N THR A 160 -5.81 -8.21 2.28
CA THR A 160 -5.37 -7.53 1.04
C THR A 160 -4.95 -6.10 1.39
N LEU A 161 -3.77 -5.68 0.94
CA LEU A 161 -3.27 -4.31 1.06
C LEU A 161 -3.39 -3.58 -0.29
N GLY A 162 -3.29 -2.25 -0.25
CA GLY A 162 -3.24 -1.41 -1.44
C GLY A 162 -2.09 -1.76 -2.38
N GLY A 163 -0.96 -2.21 -1.82
CA GLY A 163 0.14 -2.75 -2.59
C GLY A 163 1.47 -2.83 -1.86
N GLY A 164 2.42 -3.51 -2.50
CA GLY A 164 3.81 -3.54 -2.09
C GLY A 164 4.76 -3.11 -3.20
N ALA A 165 5.74 -2.27 -2.90
CA ALA A 165 6.74 -1.83 -3.87
C ALA A 165 8.15 -2.20 -3.42
N VAL A 166 8.83 -3.01 -4.22
CA VAL A 166 10.16 -3.57 -3.95
C VAL A 166 11.18 -2.91 -4.87
N PHE A 167 12.19 -2.26 -4.31
CA PHE A 167 13.30 -1.66 -5.06
C PHE A 167 14.59 -2.40 -4.75
N SER A 168 15.22 -2.99 -5.75
CA SER A 168 16.48 -3.76 -5.63
C SER A 168 16.46 -4.77 -4.47
N GLY A 169 15.32 -5.42 -4.26
CA GLY A 169 15.13 -6.46 -3.25
C GLY A 169 15.33 -7.86 -3.82
N TRP A 170 15.11 -8.87 -2.98
CA TRP A 170 15.22 -10.31 -3.34
C TRP A 170 14.18 -11.12 -2.57
N LEU A 171 14.04 -12.41 -2.91
CA LEU A 171 13.21 -13.36 -2.17
C LEU A 171 13.91 -13.77 -0.87
N PRO A 172 13.43 -13.32 0.32
CA PRO A 172 14.09 -13.64 1.59
C PRO A 172 13.67 -14.98 2.18
N PHE A 173 12.91 -15.79 1.45
CA PHE A 173 12.36 -17.07 1.85
C PHE A 173 12.67 -18.18 0.85
N ASN A 174 12.54 -19.42 1.32
CA ASN A 174 12.44 -20.62 0.49
C ASN A 174 11.01 -20.82 -0.03
N THR A 175 10.84 -21.79 -0.93
CA THR A 175 9.54 -22.06 -1.58
C THR A 175 8.45 -22.54 -0.62
N SER A 176 8.80 -23.09 0.55
CA SER A 176 7.85 -23.52 1.59
C SER A 176 6.93 -22.40 2.10
N ILE A 177 7.35 -21.13 1.96
CA ILE A 177 6.53 -19.98 2.36
C ILE A 177 5.23 -19.86 1.55
N ILE A 178 5.18 -20.41 0.33
CA ILE A 178 4.01 -20.33 -0.56
C ILE A 178 2.75 -20.89 0.12
N GLU A 179 2.90 -21.94 0.93
CA GLU A 179 1.78 -22.56 1.64
C GLU A 179 1.19 -21.67 2.74
N GLN A 180 1.95 -20.70 3.21
CA GLN A 180 1.53 -19.76 4.26
C GLN A 180 0.85 -18.51 3.69
N ILE A 181 0.94 -18.27 2.37
CA ILE A 181 0.34 -17.09 1.74
C ILE A 181 -1.17 -17.25 1.67
N SER A 182 -1.89 -16.40 2.40
CA SER A 182 -3.36 -16.41 2.42
C SER A 182 -3.97 -15.99 1.08
N SER A 183 -5.22 -16.38 0.82
CA SER A 183 -5.95 -15.93 -0.36
C SER A 183 -6.13 -14.41 -0.43
N ASN A 184 -6.17 -13.74 0.72
CA ASN A 184 -6.23 -12.29 0.79
C ASN A 184 -4.90 -11.65 0.41
N ALA A 185 -3.78 -12.15 0.94
CA ALA A 185 -2.45 -11.66 0.61
C ALA A 185 -2.15 -11.79 -0.90
N LYS A 186 -2.64 -12.86 -1.53
CA LYS A 186 -2.49 -13.09 -2.98
C LYS A 186 -3.12 -12.00 -3.86
N ARG A 187 -4.06 -11.23 -3.33
CA ARG A 187 -4.69 -10.10 -4.05
C ARG A 187 -3.95 -8.78 -3.90
N THR A 188 -2.94 -8.70 -3.03
CA THR A 188 -2.11 -7.51 -2.88
C THR A 188 -1.25 -7.33 -4.12
N PRO A 189 -1.39 -6.21 -4.87
CA PRO A 189 -0.58 -5.97 -6.06
C PRO A 189 0.87 -5.66 -5.69
N ILE A 190 1.80 -6.10 -6.53
CA ILE A 190 3.23 -5.95 -6.30
C ILE A 190 3.87 -5.19 -7.47
N LEU A 191 4.61 -4.13 -7.16
CA LEU A 191 5.55 -3.47 -8.05
C LEU A 191 6.96 -3.88 -7.65
N TRP A 192 7.78 -4.30 -8.60
CA TRP A 192 9.19 -4.64 -8.35
C TRP A 192 10.10 -3.97 -9.37
N SER A 193 10.93 -3.07 -8.90
CA SER A 193 11.93 -2.35 -9.69
C SER A 193 13.33 -2.84 -9.36
N HIS A 194 14.19 -3.04 -10.38
CA HIS A 194 15.56 -3.51 -10.18
C HIS A 194 16.51 -2.98 -11.24
N GLY A 195 17.67 -2.49 -10.81
CA GLY A 195 18.74 -2.05 -11.70
C GLY A 195 19.49 -3.22 -12.33
N MET A 196 19.66 -3.22 -13.66
CA MET A 196 20.36 -4.29 -14.38
C MET A 196 21.88 -4.29 -14.15
N ALA A 197 22.45 -3.19 -13.65
CA ALA A 197 23.86 -3.06 -13.30
C ALA A 197 24.11 -3.14 -11.77
N ASP A 198 23.12 -3.63 -11.00
CA ASP A 198 23.24 -3.80 -9.56
C ASP A 198 24.29 -4.87 -9.22
N ARG A 199 25.28 -4.49 -8.40
CA ARG A 199 26.39 -5.35 -7.95
C ARG A 199 26.33 -5.69 -6.46
N THR A 200 25.32 -5.20 -5.76
CA THR A 200 25.09 -5.46 -4.33
C THR A 200 24.00 -6.51 -4.12
N VAL A 201 22.86 -6.31 -4.76
CA VAL A 201 21.82 -7.33 -4.95
C VAL A 201 21.77 -7.61 -6.45
N LEU A 202 22.33 -8.73 -6.87
CA LEU A 202 22.48 -9.00 -8.29
C LEU A 202 21.11 -9.01 -8.99
N PHE A 203 21.09 -8.55 -10.23
CA PHE A 203 19.85 -8.46 -11.01
C PHE A 203 19.10 -9.80 -11.07
N GLU A 204 19.82 -10.92 -11.13
CA GLU A 204 19.25 -12.27 -11.11
C GLU A 204 18.47 -12.58 -9.82
N ALA A 205 18.90 -12.04 -8.67
CA ALA A 205 18.19 -12.20 -7.39
C ALA A 205 16.80 -11.53 -7.42
N GLY A 206 16.72 -10.35 -8.06
CA GLY A 206 15.43 -9.69 -8.31
C GLY A 206 14.61 -10.40 -9.37
N GLN A 207 15.25 -10.84 -10.46
CA GLN A 207 14.61 -11.52 -11.58
C GLN A 207 14.01 -12.89 -11.19
N ALA A 208 14.50 -13.52 -10.12
CA ALA A 208 13.91 -14.74 -9.57
C ALA A 208 12.54 -14.53 -8.91
N GLY A 209 12.19 -13.29 -8.56
CA GLY A 209 10.95 -12.95 -7.87
C GLY A 209 9.69 -13.22 -8.67
N PRO A 210 9.49 -12.65 -9.87
CA PRO A 210 8.26 -12.78 -10.63
C PRO A 210 7.84 -14.24 -10.88
N PRO A 211 8.69 -15.16 -11.32
CA PRO A 211 8.30 -16.57 -11.49
C PRO A 211 7.90 -17.26 -10.19
N PHE A 212 8.52 -16.88 -9.06
CA PHE A 212 8.11 -17.37 -7.74
C PHE A 212 6.71 -16.90 -7.38
N LEU A 213 6.43 -15.59 -7.55
CA LEU A 213 5.15 -14.97 -7.23
C LEU A 213 4.04 -15.51 -8.12
N GLU A 214 4.29 -15.72 -9.41
CA GLU A 214 3.36 -16.33 -10.35
C GLU A 214 2.95 -17.76 -9.90
N ARG A 215 3.94 -18.60 -9.55
CA ARG A 215 3.65 -19.94 -8.99
C ARG A 215 2.82 -19.89 -7.70
N ALA A 216 3.00 -18.85 -6.90
CA ALA A 216 2.21 -18.61 -5.70
C ALA A 216 0.82 -18.04 -5.98
N GLY A 217 0.49 -17.70 -7.23
CA GLY A 217 -0.78 -17.12 -7.65
C GLY A 217 -0.89 -15.62 -7.38
N LEU A 218 0.23 -14.90 -7.35
CA LEU A 218 0.29 -13.44 -7.20
C LEU A 218 0.60 -12.76 -8.54
N SER A 219 0.15 -11.50 -8.68
CA SER A 219 0.51 -10.63 -9.79
C SER A 219 1.65 -9.70 -9.38
N CYS A 220 2.70 -9.63 -10.20
CA CYS A 220 3.84 -8.74 -10.00
C CYS A 220 4.15 -7.98 -11.28
N GLU A 221 4.16 -6.66 -11.20
CA GLU A 221 4.71 -5.79 -12.23
C GLU A 221 6.21 -5.64 -12.00
N PHE A 222 7.02 -6.30 -12.82
CA PHE A 222 8.48 -6.23 -12.72
C PHE A 222 9.05 -5.29 -13.77
N LYS A 223 9.85 -4.30 -13.33
CA LYS A 223 10.51 -3.35 -14.22
C LYS A 223 12.02 -3.36 -14.01
N ALA A 224 12.75 -3.69 -15.07
CA ALA A 224 14.20 -3.67 -15.11
C ALA A 224 14.71 -2.32 -15.63
N TYR A 225 15.73 -1.76 -14.98
CA TYR A 225 16.30 -0.45 -15.33
C TYR A 225 17.73 -0.62 -15.87
N PRO A 226 17.94 -0.50 -17.20
CA PRO A 226 19.27 -0.61 -17.80
C PRO A 226 20.25 0.41 -17.24
N GLY A 227 21.47 -0.03 -16.91
CA GLY A 227 22.55 0.82 -16.41
C GLY A 227 22.40 1.29 -14.96
N LEU A 228 21.25 1.10 -14.31
CA LEU A 228 21.06 1.43 -12.91
C LEU A 228 21.80 0.41 -12.02
N GLY A 229 22.61 0.91 -11.09
CA GLY A 229 23.26 0.13 -10.04
C GLY A 229 22.36 -0.08 -8.81
N HIS A 230 22.99 -0.32 -7.64
CA HIS A 230 22.28 -0.48 -6.36
C HIS A 230 21.86 0.89 -5.81
N SER A 231 20.83 1.47 -6.37
CA SER A 231 20.29 2.79 -5.99
C SER A 231 18.85 2.92 -6.47
N ILE A 232 18.15 3.94 -5.99
CA ILE A 232 16.82 4.30 -6.47
C ILE A 232 16.97 5.50 -7.41
N SER A 233 16.39 5.39 -8.60
CA SER A 233 16.36 6.47 -9.58
C SER A 233 15.09 7.34 -9.42
N HIS A 234 15.16 8.56 -9.94
CA HIS A 234 13.97 9.42 -10.01
C HIS A 234 12.87 8.81 -10.88
N GLU A 235 13.23 8.10 -11.96
CA GLU A 235 12.29 7.41 -12.84
C GLU A 235 11.50 6.32 -12.07
N GLU A 236 12.18 5.55 -11.21
CA GLU A 236 11.51 4.54 -10.37
C GLU A 236 10.51 5.18 -9.40
N LEU A 237 10.85 6.32 -8.79
CA LEU A 237 9.96 7.02 -7.86
C LEU A 237 8.77 7.67 -8.58
N GLN A 238 8.95 8.21 -9.77
CA GLN A 238 7.85 8.69 -10.62
C GLN A 238 6.91 7.55 -11.03
N HIS A 239 7.48 6.38 -11.35
CA HIS A 239 6.68 5.19 -11.64
C HIS A 239 5.88 4.76 -10.41
N LEU A 240 6.51 4.72 -9.23
CA LEU A 240 5.84 4.40 -7.97
C LEU A 240 4.69 5.38 -7.67
N GLU A 241 4.92 6.69 -7.83
CA GLU A 241 3.88 7.70 -7.64
C GLU A 241 2.66 7.40 -8.52
N SER A 242 2.88 7.18 -9.82
CA SER A 242 1.82 6.86 -10.79
C SER A 242 1.12 5.54 -10.44
N TRP A 243 1.88 4.55 -10.02
CA TRP A 243 1.37 3.22 -9.66
C TRP A 243 0.47 3.26 -8.42
N ILE A 244 0.85 3.98 -7.36
CA ILE A 244 0.01 4.16 -6.15
C ILE A 244 -1.22 5.01 -6.49
N LYS A 245 -1.05 6.11 -7.23
CA LYS A 245 -2.14 7.00 -7.64
C LYS A 245 -3.27 6.25 -8.32
N THR A 246 -2.95 5.38 -9.29
CA THR A 246 -3.96 4.57 -10.01
C THR A 246 -4.78 3.70 -9.05
N ARG A 247 -4.17 3.19 -7.99
CA ARG A 247 -4.83 2.33 -7.00
C ARG A 247 -5.70 3.11 -6.04
N LEU A 248 -5.26 4.28 -5.61
CA LEU A 248 -6.08 5.18 -4.77
C LEU A 248 -7.34 5.65 -5.52
N GLN A 249 -7.25 5.91 -6.83
CA GLN A 249 -8.40 6.29 -7.65
C GLN A 249 -9.38 5.13 -7.88
N SER A 250 -8.91 3.88 -7.89
CA SER A 250 -9.75 2.70 -8.09
C SER A 250 -10.52 2.30 -6.81
N SER A 251 -10.12 2.83 -5.66
CA SER A 251 -10.72 2.54 -4.35
C SER A 251 -11.79 3.58 -3.95
N SER A 252 -11.99 4.62 -4.78
CA SER A 252 -13.01 5.67 -4.64
C SER A 252 -14.20 5.34 -5.53
#